data_bf784e3d6138c0bad9cf7a7b72689111
#
_entry.id   bf784e3d6138c0bad9cf7a7b72689111
#
_cell.length_a   1.000
_cell.length_b   1.000
_cell.length_c   1.000
_cell.angle_alpha   90.00
_cell.angle_beta   90.00
_cell.angle_gamma   90.00
#
_symmetry.space_group_name_H-M   'P 1'
#
loop_
_entity.id
_entity.type
_entity.pdbx_description
1 polymer ?
#
loop_
_entity_poly.entity_id
_entity_poly.type
_entity_poly.pdbx_seq_one_letter_code
_entity_poly.pdbx_strand_id
1 'polypeptide(L)'
;EGTLPPGDLYTLLSKCTADDLAFINEKAREVTFRHFGNRIFIRGLIEVGNCCHNDCLYCGIRRSNRNIERYRLSQETILACCREGYELGFRTFVLQGGEDTWLTDERAESLISAIRNSWPDTAITLSLGERPTESYERFFRAGANRYLLRHETHNAAHYARLHPAGMSLANRLRCLNDLKRIGFQTGTGIMVGSPGQTLEHLVEDILFIGEFRPQMIGIGPFLPHHDTPFAACPPGNMEQTLLLLSIFRLMHPRALIPSTTALATLAP
;
A
#
# COMPACT_ATOMS: atom_id res chain seq x y z
N GLU A 1 23.82 7.45 0.86
CA GLU A 1 22.38 7.29 1.10
C GLU A 1 21.74 8.68 1.08
N GLY A 2 21.13 9.06 0.00
CA GLY A 2 20.45 10.33 -0.18
C GLY A 2 19.50 10.25 -1.35
N THR A 3 18.56 11.19 -1.40
CA THR A 3 17.69 11.39 -2.55
C THR A 3 18.42 12.27 -3.56
N LEU A 4 18.28 11.98 -4.84
CA LEU A 4 18.74 12.87 -5.91
C LEU A 4 18.01 14.23 -5.82
N PRO A 5 18.65 15.34 -6.25
CA PRO A 5 17.96 16.61 -6.39
C PRO A 5 16.70 16.51 -7.25
N PRO A 6 15.67 17.34 -7.02
CA PRO A 6 14.40 17.25 -7.77
C PRO A 6 14.59 17.32 -9.29
N GLY A 7 15.49 18.16 -9.79
CA GLY A 7 15.78 18.29 -11.22
C GLY A 7 16.42 17.05 -11.83
N ASP A 8 17.28 16.36 -11.07
CA ASP A 8 17.91 15.11 -11.51
C ASP A 8 16.90 13.96 -11.50
N LEU A 9 15.99 13.91 -10.49
CA LEU A 9 14.87 12.95 -10.46
C LEU A 9 13.94 13.16 -11.67
N TYR A 10 13.57 14.41 -11.98
CA TYR A 10 12.77 14.72 -13.13
C TYR A 10 13.45 14.29 -14.45
N THR A 11 14.75 14.56 -14.57
CA THR A 11 15.54 14.16 -15.73
C THR A 11 15.59 12.64 -15.87
N LEU A 12 15.80 11.93 -14.77
CA LEU A 12 15.78 10.47 -14.76
C LEU A 12 14.42 9.93 -15.20
N LEU A 13 13.32 10.43 -14.63
CA LEU A 13 11.97 9.97 -14.98
C LEU A 13 11.56 10.29 -16.41
N SER A 14 12.06 11.42 -16.99
CA SER A 14 11.67 11.89 -18.33
C SER A 14 12.54 11.36 -19.46
N LYS A 15 13.80 10.98 -19.18
CA LYS A 15 14.79 10.61 -20.19
C LYS A 15 15.42 9.24 -19.97
N CYS A 16 14.89 8.43 -19.03
CA CYS A 16 15.38 7.08 -18.77
C CYS A 16 15.30 6.24 -20.06
N THR A 17 16.45 5.77 -20.51
CA THR A 17 16.55 4.82 -21.64
C THR A 17 16.36 3.39 -21.17
N ALA A 18 16.18 2.46 -22.10
CA ALA A 18 16.10 1.03 -21.76
C ALA A 18 17.39 0.54 -21.07
N ASP A 19 18.56 1.05 -21.50
CA ASP A 19 19.85 0.72 -20.89
C ASP A 19 19.97 1.28 -19.47
N ASP A 20 19.52 2.51 -19.24
CA ASP A 20 19.47 3.10 -17.90
C ASP A 20 18.56 2.29 -16.97
N LEU A 21 17.37 1.92 -17.45
CA LEU A 21 16.43 1.09 -16.69
C LEU A 21 17.05 -0.27 -16.35
N ALA A 22 17.70 -0.92 -17.31
CA ALA A 22 18.37 -2.20 -17.08
C ALA A 22 19.47 -2.08 -16.03
N PHE A 23 20.30 -1.04 -16.11
CA PHE A 23 21.35 -0.77 -15.13
C PHE A 23 20.79 -0.50 -13.73
N ILE A 24 19.77 0.35 -13.60
CA ILE A 24 19.15 0.67 -12.31
C ILE A 24 18.49 -0.56 -11.71
N ASN A 25 17.81 -1.38 -12.52
CA ASN A 25 17.19 -2.64 -12.08
C ASN A 25 18.24 -3.63 -11.58
N GLU A 26 19.40 -3.73 -12.26
CA GLU A 26 20.51 -4.57 -11.81
C GLU A 26 21.02 -4.12 -10.44
N LYS A 27 21.27 -2.83 -10.27
CA LYS A 27 21.72 -2.27 -8.97
C LYS A 27 20.70 -2.48 -7.86
N ALA A 28 19.41 -2.32 -8.15
CA ALA A 28 18.34 -2.61 -7.19
C ALA A 28 18.29 -4.10 -6.81
N ARG A 29 18.53 -5.03 -7.74
CA ARG A 29 18.64 -6.47 -7.47
C ARG A 29 19.86 -6.79 -6.61
N GLU A 30 21.04 -6.19 -6.87
CA GLU A 30 22.22 -6.34 -6.02
C GLU A 30 21.94 -5.92 -4.56
N VAL A 31 21.26 -4.78 -4.37
CA VAL A 31 20.85 -4.30 -3.04
C VAL A 31 19.87 -5.26 -2.39
N THR A 32 18.87 -5.74 -3.15
CA THR A 32 17.90 -6.73 -2.65
C THR A 32 18.59 -8.01 -2.20
N PHE A 33 19.48 -8.54 -3.03
CA PHE A 33 20.24 -9.76 -2.71
C PHE A 33 21.10 -9.60 -1.46
N ARG A 34 21.78 -8.45 -1.31
CA ARG A 34 22.63 -8.14 -0.13
C ARG A 34 21.83 -8.14 1.17
N HIS A 35 20.58 -7.66 1.16
CA HIS A 35 19.77 -7.52 2.37
C HIS A 35 18.84 -8.70 2.64
N PHE A 36 18.36 -9.38 1.59
CA PHE A 36 17.34 -10.43 1.70
C PHE A 36 17.80 -11.79 1.16
N GLY A 37 18.94 -11.85 0.45
CA GLY A 37 19.39 -13.06 -0.24
C GLY A 37 18.40 -13.47 -1.34
N ASN A 38 18.29 -14.77 -1.58
CA ASN A 38 17.33 -15.36 -2.53
C ASN A 38 15.96 -15.65 -1.89
N ARG A 39 15.68 -15.11 -0.71
CA ARG A 39 14.44 -15.42 0.01
C ARG A 39 13.28 -14.60 -0.55
N ILE A 40 12.16 -15.28 -0.78
CA ILE A 40 10.88 -14.66 -1.09
C ILE A 40 10.01 -14.73 0.17
N PHE A 41 9.51 -13.58 0.63
CA PHE A 41 8.62 -13.50 1.79
C PHE A 41 7.17 -13.59 1.33
N ILE A 42 6.52 -14.69 1.70
CA ILE A 42 5.10 -14.92 1.40
C ILE A 42 4.26 -14.37 2.56
N ARG A 43 3.11 -13.79 2.22
CA ARG A 43 2.15 -13.24 3.17
C ARG A 43 0.76 -13.80 2.91
N GLY A 44 0.05 -14.17 3.95
CA GLY A 44 -1.37 -14.48 3.87
C GLY A 44 -2.18 -13.19 3.78
N LEU A 45 -2.72 -12.88 2.59
CA LEU A 45 -3.63 -11.75 2.41
C LEU A 45 -5.06 -12.25 2.63
N ILE A 46 -5.77 -11.58 3.54
CA ILE A 46 -7.17 -11.85 3.86
C ILE A 46 -7.94 -10.56 3.61
N GLU A 47 -8.77 -10.57 2.58
CA GLU A 47 -9.71 -9.49 2.30
C GLU A 47 -10.93 -9.63 3.22
N VAL A 48 -10.91 -8.92 4.35
CA VAL A 48 -11.91 -9.06 5.42
C VAL A 48 -13.32 -8.61 5.00
N GLY A 49 -13.40 -7.84 3.93
CA GLY A 49 -14.65 -7.40 3.31
C GLY A 49 -14.39 -6.37 2.21
N ASN A 50 -15.41 -6.18 1.37
CA ASN A 50 -15.38 -5.19 0.27
C ASN A 50 -16.35 -4.02 0.49
N CYS A 51 -16.84 -3.81 1.71
CA CYS A 51 -17.62 -2.64 2.06
C CYS A 51 -16.71 -1.45 2.34
N CYS A 52 -17.06 -0.28 1.80
CA CYS A 52 -16.33 0.97 2.03
C CYS A 52 -17.29 2.14 2.07
N HIS A 53 -17.10 3.09 2.99
CA HIS A 53 -17.90 4.31 3.04
C HIS A 53 -17.37 5.42 2.14
N ASN A 54 -16.13 5.28 1.63
CA ASN A 54 -15.51 6.24 0.72
C ASN A 54 -15.94 5.99 -0.74
N ASP A 55 -15.77 7.04 -1.55
CA ASP A 55 -16.15 7.02 -2.95
C ASP A 55 -14.99 7.38 -3.88
N CYS A 56 -13.79 6.84 -3.60
CA CYS A 56 -12.59 7.07 -4.38
C CYS A 56 -12.82 6.75 -5.87
N LEU A 57 -12.40 7.63 -6.75
CA LEU A 57 -12.81 7.61 -8.16
C LEU A 57 -12.16 6.47 -8.97
N TYR A 58 -11.12 5.86 -8.43
CA TYR A 58 -10.38 4.74 -9.04
C TYR A 58 -10.73 3.36 -8.48
N CYS A 59 -11.47 3.30 -7.36
CA CYS A 59 -11.58 2.09 -6.56
C CYS A 59 -12.84 1.27 -6.90
N GLY A 60 -12.67 0.00 -7.28
CA GLY A 60 -13.78 -0.90 -7.60
C GLY A 60 -14.75 -1.16 -6.44
N ILE A 61 -14.27 -1.07 -5.17
CA ILE A 61 -15.13 -1.23 -3.99
C ILE A 61 -15.70 0.09 -3.46
N ARG A 62 -15.63 1.18 -4.23
CA ARG A 62 -16.20 2.48 -3.87
C ARG A 62 -17.68 2.37 -3.49
N ARG A 63 -18.14 3.26 -2.59
CA ARG A 63 -19.52 3.25 -2.07
C ARG A 63 -20.58 3.27 -3.15
N SER A 64 -20.37 4.08 -4.20
CA SER A 64 -21.34 4.24 -5.31
C SER A 64 -21.40 3.06 -6.27
N ASN A 65 -20.46 2.12 -6.23
CA ASN A 65 -20.51 0.95 -7.08
C ASN A 65 -21.64 0.02 -6.61
N ARG A 66 -22.67 -0.14 -7.45
CA ARG A 66 -23.85 -0.98 -7.22
C ARG A 66 -23.76 -2.33 -7.93
N ASN A 67 -22.72 -2.55 -8.73
CA ASN A 67 -22.59 -3.74 -9.58
C ASN A 67 -21.78 -4.85 -8.92
N ILE A 68 -21.40 -4.70 -7.65
CA ILE A 68 -20.66 -5.71 -6.91
C ILE A 68 -21.46 -6.26 -5.75
N GLU A 69 -21.36 -7.55 -5.53
CA GLU A 69 -21.86 -8.19 -4.32
C GLU A 69 -20.99 -7.78 -3.12
N ARG A 70 -21.62 -7.25 -2.08
CA ARG A 70 -20.95 -6.81 -0.85
C ARG A 70 -20.89 -7.95 0.15
N TYR A 71 -19.70 -8.15 0.74
CA TYR A 71 -19.51 -9.15 1.78
C TYR A 71 -18.68 -8.61 2.94
N ARG A 72 -18.78 -9.30 4.05
CA ARG A 72 -17.92 -9.17 5.24
C ARG A 72 -17.65 -10.58 5.74
N LEU A 73 -16.39 -10.91 5.93
CA LEU A 73 -16.03 -12.19 6.54
C LEU A 73 -16.32 -12.16 8.04
N SER A 74 -16.78 -13.28 8.57
CA SER A 74 -16.92 -13.44 10.02
C SER A 74 -15.53 -13.60 10.67
N GLN A 75 -15.43 -13.32 11.96
CA GLN A 75 -14.19 -13.53 12.70
C GLN A 75 -13.73 -14.99 12.63
N GLU A 76 -14.66 -15.93 12.69
CA GLU A 76 -14.40 -17.38 12.60
C GLU A 76 -13.75 -17.73 11.25
N THR A 77 -14.29 -17.15 10.15
CA THR A 77 -13.75 -17.36 8.80
C THR A 77 -12.35 -16.82 8.69
N ILE A 78 -12.09 -15.61 9.21
CA ILE A 78 -10.77 -14.99 9.19
C ILE A 78 -9.77 -15.82 10.00
N LEU A 79 -10.16 -16.29 11.19
CA LEU A 79 -9.31 -17.15 12.02
C LEU A 79 -9.04 -18.51 11.35
N ALA A 80 -10.02 -19.07 10.63
CA ALA A 80 -9.81 -20.29 9.84
C ALA A 80 -8.77 -20.08 8.73
N CYS A 81 -8.84 -18.97 7.99
CA CYS A 81 -7.83 -18.59 6.99
C CYS A 81 -6.43 -18.41 7.63
N CYS A 82 -6.37 -17.78 8.81
CA CYS A 82 -5.09 -17.63 9.54
C CYS A 82 -4.51 -18.99 9.94
N ARG A 83 -5.35 -19.93 10.43
CA ARG A 83 -4.92 -21.27 10.81
C ARG A 83 -4.34 -22.02 9.62
N GLU A 84 -5.09 -22.09 8.52
CA GLU A 84 -4.63 -22.73 7.27
C GLU A 84 -3.32 -22.12 6.78
N GLY A 85 -3.23 -20.80 6.73
CA GLY A 85 -2.00 -20.10 6.33
C GLY A 85 -0.83 -20.40 7.28
N TYR A 86 -1.07 -20.47 8.58
CA TYR A 86 -0.03 -20.80 9.57
C TYR A 86 0.49 -22.22 9.40
N GLU A 87 -0.40 -23.20 9.16
CA GLU A 87 -0.06 -24.59 8.88
C GLU A 87 0.74 -24.74 7.59
N LEU A 88 0.45 -23.91 6.57
CA LEU A 88 1.23 -23.78 5.33
C LEU A 88 2.57 -23.04 5.49
N GLY A 89 2.90 -22.58 6.69
CA GLY A 89 4.16 -21.92 7.01
C GLY A 89 4.14 -20.39 6.91
N PHE A 90 3.01 -19.76 6.68
CA PHE A 90 2.92 -18.28 6.68
C PHE A 90 3.14 -17.73 8.09
N ARG A 91 3.90 -16.63 8.17
CA ARG A 91 4.21 -15.92 9.42
C ARG A 91 3.88 -14.42 9.33
N THR A 92 3.12 -14.04 8.31
CA THR A 92 2.60 -12.68 8.14
C THR A 92 1.18 -12.78 7.61
N PHE A 93 0.23 -12.19 8.33
CA PHE A 93 -1.14 -12.03 7.87
C PHE A 93 -1.42 -10.56 7.60
N VAL A 94 -2.05 -10.28 6.45
CA VAL A 94 -2.47 -8.95 6.04
C VAL A 94 -3.98 -8.91 6.02
N LEU A 95 -4.56 -8.15 6.93
CA LEU A 95 -6.01 -7.90 6.97
C LEU A 95 -6.29 -6.65 6.15
N GLN A 96 -6.90 -6.83 4.99
CA GLN A 96 -7.19 -5.77 4.04
C GLN A 96 -8.70 -5.61 3.84
N GLY A 97 -9.15 -4.39 3.69
CA GLY A 97 -10.54 -4.09 3.38
C GLY A 97 -10.76 -2.62 3.06
N GLY A 98 -11.99 -2.27 2.73
CA GLY A 98 -12.40 -0.88 2.66
C GLY A 98 -12.52 -0.25 4.06
N GLU A 99 -12.70 1.07 4.09
CA GLU A 99 -13.06 1.79 5.33
C GLU A 99 -14.52 1.51 5.66
N ASP A 100 -14.74 0.40 6.34
CA ASP A 100 -16.06 -0.09 6.70
C ASP A 100 -16.43 0.30 8.12
N THR A 101 -17.52 1.05 8.28
CA THR A 101 -18.05 1.47 9.59
C THR A 101 -18.55 0.30 10.46
N TRP A 102 -18.87 -0.85 9.84
CA TRP A 102 -19.23 -2.06 10.57
C TRP A 102 -18.03 -2.65 11.33
N LEU A 103 -16.83 -2.51 10.79
CA LEU A 103 -15.60 -2.93 11.47
C LEU A 103 -15.21 -1.85 12.50
N THR A 104 -15.96 -1.82 13.61
CA THR A 104 -15.69 -0.91 14.74
C THR A 104 -14.35 -1.20 15.38
N ASP A 105 -13.90 -0.31 16.24
CA ASP A 105 -12.63 -0.50 16.95
C ASP A 105 -12.67 -1.74 17.84
N GLU A 106 -13.82 -2.02 18.49
CA GLU A 106 -14.02 -3.21 19.32
C GLU A 106 -13.89 -4.52 18.53
N ARG A 107 -14.50 -4.55 17.34
CA ARG A 107 -14.43 -5.73 16.46
C ARG A 107 -13.03 -5.95 15.92
N ALA A 108 -12.37 -4.88 15.48
CA ALA A 108 -11.00 -4.95 15.00
C ALA A 108 -10.03 -5.37 16.10
N GLU A 109 -10.16 -4.80 17.31
CA GLU A 109 -9.36 -5.15 18.49
C GLU A 109 -9.56 -6.61 18.90
N SER A 110 -10.82 -7.08 18.95
CA SER A 110 -11.14 -8.48 19.24
C SER A 110 -10.49 -9.43 18.24
N LEU A 111 -10.60 -9.14 16.95
CA LEU A 111 -10.00 -9.95 15.88
C LEU A 111 -8.47 -9.97 15.98
N ILE A 112 -7.84 -8.80 16.15
CA ILE A 112 -6.37 -8.68 16.25
C ILE A 112 -5.87 -9.46 17.46
N SER A 113 -6.53 -9.32 18.61
CA SER A 113 -6.18 -10.04 19.85
C SER A 113 -6.33 -11.54 19.69
N ALA A 114 -7.40 -12.00 19.02
CA ALA A 114 -7.61 -13.42 18.76
C ALA A 114 -6.50 -14.02 17.88
N ILE A 115 -6.08 -13.31 16.83
CA ILE A 115 -4.95 -13.72 15.96
C ILE A 115 -3.65 -13.74 16.77
N ARG A 116 -3.36 -12.68 17.54
CA ARG A 116 -2.14 -12.56 18.33
C ARG A 116 -2.02 -13.67 19.38
N ASN A 117 -3.11 -13.98 20.06
CA ASN A 117 -3.14 -15.03 21.08
C ASN A 117 -2.96 -16.42 20.48
N SER A 118 -3.52 -16.68 19.30
CA SER A 118 -3.41 -17.97 18.63
C SER A 118 -2.05 -18.21 17.96
N TRP A 119 -1.45 -17.15 17.41
CA TRP A 119 -0.17 -17.22 16.66
C TRP A 119 0.76 -16.07 17.05
N PRO A 120 1.40 -16.14 18.21
CA PRO A 120 2.18 -15.03 18.79
C PRO A 120 3.44 -14.69 17.99
N ASP A 121 3.96 -15.60 17.18
CA ASP A 121 5.14 -15.41 16.33
C ASP A 121 4.85 -14.81 14.95
N THR A 122 3.58 -14.46 14.68
CA THR A 122 3.20 -13.88 13.38
C THR A 122 3.26 -12.36 13.35
N ALA A 123 3.49 -11.80 12.18
CA ALA A 123 3.29 -10.37 11.93
C ALA A 123 1.85 -10.11 11.47
N ILE A 124 1.16 -9.20 12.14
CA ILE A 124 -0.20 -8.77 11.78
C ILE A 124 -0.09 -7.40 11.11
N THR A 125 -0.43 -7.35 9.83
CA THR A 125 -0.46 -6.13 9.02
C THR A 125 -1.90 -5.72 8.81
N LEU A 126 -2.23 -4.47 9.08
CA LEU A 126 -3.53 -3.89 8.78
C LEU A 126 -3.45 -3.01 7.53
N SER A 127 -4.47 -3.06 6.69
CA SER A 127 -4.70 -2.16 5.55
C SER A 127 -6.20 -1.85 5.50
N LEU A 128 -6.66 -1.04 6.46
CA LEU A 128 -8.07 -0.77 6.78
C LEU A 128 -8.43 0.72 6.67
N GLY A 129 -7.59 1.48 5.94
CA GLY A 129 -7.82 2.89 5.64
C GLY A 129 -7.51 3.86 6.78
N GLU A 130 -8.13 5.03 6.74
CA GLU A 130 -7.94 6.12 7.71
C GLU A 130 -8.77 5.88 8.96
N ARG A 131 -8.17 6.14 10.11
CA ARG A 131 -8.82 6.04 11.42
C ARG A 131 -8.40 7.19 12.33
N PRO A 132 -9.16 7.47 13.41
CA PRO A 132 -8.69 8.29 14.52
C PRO A 132 -7.40 7.72 15.14
N THR A 133 -6.62 8.56 15.76
CA THR A 133 -5.36 8.18 16.42
C THR A 133 -5.57 7.10 17.48
N GLU A 134 -6.64 7.26 18.26
CA GLU A 134 -7.03 6.35 19.35
C GLU A 134 -7.31 4.94 18.84
N SER A 135 -7.91 4.81 17.64
CA SER A 135 -8.14 3.51 16.99
C SER A 135 -6.82 2.82 16.68
N TYR A 136 -5.84 3.56 16.11
CA TYR A 136 -4.51 3.00 15.84
C TYR A 136 -3.80 2.56 17.12
N GLU A 137 -3.89 3.33 18.19
CA GLU A 137 -3.32 2.96 19.50
C GLU A 137 -3.95 1.67 20.04
N ARG A 138 -5.28 1.52 19.93
CA ARG A 138 -6.00 0.29 20.31
C ARG A 138 -5.50 -0.90 19.50
N PHE A 139 -5.41 -0.77 18.20
CA PHE A 139 -4.96 -1.87 17.31
C PHE A 139 -3.52 -2.27 17.58
N PHE A 140 -2.65 -1.30 17.87
CA PHE A 140 -1.26 -1.59 18.23
C PHE A 140 -1.18 -2.35 19.56
N ARG A 141 -1.90 -1.90 20.58
CA ARG A 141 -1.97 -2.59 21.88
C ARG A 141 -2.58 -3.99 21.79
N ALA A 142 -3.54 -4.20 20.90
CA ALA A 142 -4.13 -5.51 20.62
C ALA A 142 -3.18 -6.49 19.94
N GLY A 143 -2.05 -6.00 19.41
CA GLY A 143 -0.99 -6.83 18.83
C GLY A 143 -0.75 -6.69 17.34
N ALA A 144 -1.43 -5.78 16.64
CA ALA A 144 -1.05 -5.42 15.28
C ALA A 144 0.28 -4.67 15.31
N ASN A 145 1.22 -5.04 14.44
CA ASN A 145 2.56 -4.46 14.43
C ASN A 145 2.92 -3.78 13.11
N ARG A 146 2.10 -3.93 12.07
CA ARG A 146 2.30 -3.28 10.78
C ARG A 146 1.01 -2.63 10.29
N TYR A 147 1.14 -1.50 9.63
CA TYR A 147 0.01 -0.83 8.97
C TYR A 147 0.44 -0.32 7.59
N LEU A 148 -0.31 -0.66 6.56
CA LEU A 148 -0.11 -0.15 5.20
C LEU A 148 -1.23 0.83 4.87
N LEU A 149 -0.86 2.09 4.64
CA LEU A 149 -1.77 3.16 4.22
C LEU A 149 -1.13 3.93 3.07
N ARG A 150 -1.52 3.64 1.84
CA ARG A 150 -0.99 4.33 0.67
C ARG A 150 -1.46 5.77 0.64
N HIS A 151 -0.55 6.71 0.39
CA HIS A 151 -0.91 8.12 0.20
C HIS A 151 -1.39 8.41 -1.23
N GLU A 152 -1.16 7.51 -2.15
CA GLU A 152 -1.51 7.50 -3.58
C GLU A 152 -0.82 8.59 -4.40
N THR A 153 -0.65 9.78 -3.87
CA THR A 153 0.12 10.91 -4.40
C THR A 153 0.39 11.93 -3.29
N HIS A 154 1.55 12.57 -3.29
CA HIS A 154 1.89 13.64 -2.34
C HIS A 154 1.47 15.03 -2.83
N ASN A 155 0.85 15.12 -4.02
CA ASN A 155 0.32 16.36 -4.54
C ASN A 155 -1.16 16.54 -4.15
N ALA A 156 -1.48 17.63 -3.43
CA ALA A 156 -2.82 17.86 -2.89
C ALA A 156 -3.90 18.04 -3.97
N ALA A 157 -3.56 18.72 -5.07
CA ALA A 157 -4.50 18.93 -6.17
C ALA A 157 -4.78 17.60 -6.91
N HIS A 158 -3.75 16.80 -7.13
CA HIS A 158 -3.90 15.48 -7.72
C HIS A 158 -4.65 14.53 -6.78
N TYR A 159 -4.37 14.57 -5.47
CA TYR A 159 -5.11 13.79 -4.46
C TYR A 159 -6.61 14.09 -4.51
N ALA A 160 -6.99 15.36 -4.60
CA ALA A 160 -8.38 15.78 -4.70
C ALA A 160 -9.07 15.32 -6.01
N ARG A 161 -8.33 15.07 -7.09
CA ARG A 161 -8.87 14.48 -8.33
C ARG A 161 -9.15 12.98 -8.20
N LEU A 162 -8.49 12.28 -7.30
CA LEU A 162 -8.61 10.83 -7.11
C LEU A 162 -9.66 10.47 -6.07
N HIS A 163 -9.92 11.38 -5.11
CA HIS A 163 -10.70 11.11 -3.92
C HIS A 163 -11.94 12.01 -3.80
N PRO A 164 -12.98 11.58 -3.06
CA PRO A 164 -14.15 12.43 -2.81
C PRO A 164 -13.78 13.63 -1.93
N ALA A 165 -14.60 14.70 -2.02
CA ALA A 165 -14.35 15.98 -1.31
C ALA A 165 -14.20 15.86 0.22
N GLY A 166 -14.71 14.78 0.83
CA GLY A 166 -14.55 14.52 2.27
C GLY A 166 -13.17 13.97 2.68
N MET A 167 -12.31 13.63 1.72
CA MET A 167 -10.95 13.12 1.97
C MET A 167 -9.92 14.20 1.62
N SER A 168 -8.85 14.26 2.39
CA SER A 168 -7.75 15.20 2.13
C SER A 168 -6.39 14.53 2.29
N LEU A 169 -5.42 14.98 1.50
CA LEU A 169 -4.02 14.55 1.67
C LEU A 169 -3.50 14.87 3.08
N ALA A 170 -3.87 16.02 3.63
CA ALA A 170 -3.45 16.40 4.98
C ALA A 170 -3.88 15.39 6.04
N ASN A 171 -5.13 14.88 5.98
CA ASN A 171 -5.58 13.83 6.91
C ASN A 171 -4.88 12.50 6.65
N ARG A 172 -4.63 12.14 5.38
CA ARG A 172 -3.85 10.95 5.03
C ARG A 172 -2.45 10.99 5.63
N LEU A 173 -1.77 12.13 5.53
CA LEU A 173 -0.43 12.33 6.09
C LEU A 173 -0.46 12.35 7.63
N ARG A 174 -1.50 12.93 8.25
CA ARG A 174 -1.72 12.83 9.70
C ARG A 174 -1.79 11.38 10.13
N CYS A 175 -2.61 10.56 9.47
CA CYS A 175 -2.73 9.14 9.77
C CYS A 175 -1.38 8.41 9.68
N LEU A 176 -0.60 8.66 8.62
CA LEU A 176 0.73 8.07 8.45
C LEU A 176 1.69 8.47 9.56
N ASN A 177 1.70 9.73 9.96
CA ASN A 177 2.53 10.24 11.05
C ASN A 177 2.11 9.64 12.40
N ASP A 178 0.80 9.51 12.66
CA ASP A 178 0.28 8.87 13.87
C ASP A 178 0.71 7.40 13.95
N LEU A 179 0.55 6.63 12.87
CA LEU A 179 0.99 5.24 12.80
C LEU A 179 2.48 5.09 13.14
N LYS A 180 3.32 5.97 12.57
CA LYS A 180 4.75 5.97 12.84
C LYS A 180 5.08 6.34 14.28
N ARG A 181 4.43 7.38 14.82
CA ARG A 181 4.60 7.83 16.21
C ARG A 181 4.17 6.76 17.22
N ILE A 182 3.10 6.01 16.95
CA ILE A 182 2.61 4.92 17.80
C ILE A 182 3.59 3.73 17.81
N GLY A 183 4.39 3.55 16.76
CA GLY A 183 5.41 2.49 16.68
C GLY A 183 5.10 1.37 15.69
N PHE A 184 4.10 1.52 14.82
CA PHE A 184 3.89 0.59 13.73
C PHE A 184 5.07 0.55 12.77
N GLN A 185 5.38 -0.62 12.26
CA GLN A 185 6.10 -0.71 10.99
C GLN A 185 5.19 -0.16 9.89
N THR A 186 5.37 1.14 9.61
CA THR A 186 4.46 1.88 8.76
C THR A 186 4.82 1.74 7.29
N GLY A 187 3.84 1.39 6.49
CA GLY A 187 3.92 1.34 5.04
C GLY A 187 3.11 2.45 4.38
N THR A 188 3.63 2.98 3.31
CA THR A 188 2.91 3.88 2.41
C THR A 188 3.16 3.51 0.95
N GLY A 189 2.72 4.31 0.01
CA GLY A 189 2.94 4.05 -1.41
C GLY A 189 2.04 4.86 -2.32
N ILE A 190 2.23 4.64 -3.61
CA ILE A 190 1.62 5.41 -4.68
C ILE A 190 0.98 4.52 -5.74
N MET A 191 0.12 5.12 -6.55
CA MET A 191 -0.44 4.53 -7.75
C MET A 191 0.20 5.20 -8.96
N VAL A 192 0.91 4.43 -9.79
CA VAL A 192 1.67 4.93 -10.94
C VAL A 192 0.77 5.06 -12.16
N GLY A 193 0.81 6.21 -12.82
CA GLY A 193 0.00 6.47 -14.02
C GLY A 193 -1.49 6.69 -13.71
N SER A 194 -1.83 7.10 -12.51
CA SER A 194 -3.19 7.46 -12.16
C SER A 194 -3.67 8.70 -12.95
N PRO A 195 -4.98 8.84 -13.21
CA PRO A 195 -5.50 9.90 -14.07
C PRO A 195 -5.07 11.30 -13.63
N GLY A 196 -4.34 12.00 -14.51
CA GLY A 196 -3.82 13.34 -14.27
C GLY A 196 -2.51 13.39 -13.50
N GLN A 197 -1.84 12.25 -13.25
CA GLN A 197 -0.49 12.21 -12.69
C GLN A 197 0.52 12.78 -13.69
N THR A 198 1.45 13.60 -13.21
CA THR A 198 2.56 14.16 -13.99
C THR A 198 3.90 13.66 -13.43
N LEU A 199 5.00 13.94 -14.13
CA LEU A 199 6.35 13.60 -13.63
C LEU A 199 6.71 14.40 -12.37
N GLU A 200 6.25 15.63 -12.27
CA GLU A 200 6.42 16.47 -11.07
C GLU A 200 5.76 15.81 -9.85
N HIS A 201 4.55 15.26 -10.01
CA HIS A 201 3.87 14.53 -8.93
C HIS A 201 4.69 13.31 -8.48
N LEU A 202 5.30 12.57 -9.42
CA LEU A 202 6.17 11.44 -9.07
C LEU A 202 7.46 11.89 -8.37
N VAL A 203 8.02 13.05 -8.74
CA VAL A 203 9.16 13.64 -8.01
C VAL A 203 8.76 13.99 -6.58
N GLU A 204 7.60 14.64 -6.38
CA GLU A 204 7.07 14.94 -5.04
C GLU A 204 6.88 13.66 -4.21
N ASP A 205 6.36 12.60 -4.81
CA ASP A 205 6.18 11.29 -4.18
C ASP A 205 7.50 10.65 -3.75
N ILE A 206 8.52 10.69 -4.64
CA ILE A 206 9.86 10.15 -4.33
C ILE A 206 10.49 10.93 -3.17
N LEU A 207 10.41 12.25 -3.18
CA LEU A 207 10.95 13.10 -2.11
C LEU A 207 10.24 12.84 -0.79
N PHE A 208 8.91 12.75 -0.79
CA PHE A 208 8.13 12.43 0.41
C PHE A 208 8.51 11.06 0.98
N ILE A 209 8.57 10.02 0.15
CA ILE A 209 8.95 8.67 0.60
C ILE A 209 10.39 8.68 1.14
N GLY A 210 11.29 9.46 0.52
CA GLY A 210 12.66 9.66 1.00
C GLY A 210 12.74 10.27 2.38
N GLU A 211 11.91 11.27 2.68
CA GLU A 211 11.82 11.94 3.97
C GLU A 211 11.08 11.10 5.00
N PHE A 212 9.93 10.55 4.63
CA PHE A 212 9.08 9.76 5.51
C PHE A 212 9.74 8.46 5.97
N ARG A 213 10.60 7.84 5.13
CA ARG A 213 11.33 6.59 5.40
C ARG A 213 10.41 5.46 5.90
N PRO A 214 9.47 5.00 5.09
CA PRO A 214 8.57 3.92 5.46
C PRO A 214 9.31 2.58 5.54
N GLN A 215 8.82 1.66 6.35
CA GLN A 215 9.30 0.28 6.42
C GLN A 215 8.69 -0.63 5.35
N MET A 216 7.59 -0.20 4.74
CA MET A 216 6.95 -0.89 3.61
C MET A 216 6.58 0.12 2.53
N ILE A 217 6.77 -0.23 1.26
CA ILE A 217 6.41 0.62 0.11
C ILE A 217 5.53 -0.18 -0.84
N GLY A 218 4.24 0.16 -0.87
CA GLY A 218 3.24 -0.46 -1.76
C GLY A 218 3.06 0.36 -3.02
N ILE A 219 3.67 -0.06 -4.13
CA ILE A 219 3.59 0.64 -5.40
C ILE A 219 3.07 -0.31 -6.49
N GLY A 220 2.24 0.20 -7.36
CA GLY A 220 1.74 -0.52 -8.51
C GLY A 220 1.15 0.41 -9.55
N PRO A 221 1.01 -0.05 -10.81
CA PRO A 221 0.37 0.72 -11.85
C PRO A 221 -1.12 0.91 -11.55
N PHE A 222 -1.67 2.03 -12.02
CA PHE A 222 -3.11 2.23 -12.08
C PHE A 222 -3.72 1.20 -13.02
N LEU A 223 -4.79 0.54 -12.57
CA LEU A 223 -5.63 -0.31 -13.40
C LEU A 223 -7.04 0.26 -13.43
N PRO A 224 -7.56 0.64 -14.60
CA PRO A 224 -8.92 1.13 -14.69
C PRO A 224 -9.92 0.01 -14.36
N HIS A 225 -10.86 0.30 -13.47
CA HIS A 225 -11.95 -0.62 -13.15
C HIS A 225 -13.22 -0.16 -13.86
N HIS A 226 -13.90 -1.08 -14.52
CA HIS A 226 -15.08 -0.78 -15.39
C HIS A 226 -16.21 -0.06 -14.67
N ASP A 227 -16.40 -0.24 -13.37
CA ASP A 227 -17.44 0.40 -12.55
C ASP A 227 -16.94 1.68 -11.85
N THR A 228 -15.96 2.36 -12.38
CA THR A 228 -15.43 3.60 -11.80
C THR A 228 -15.49 4.76 -12.78
N PRO A 229 -15.47 6.02 -12.30
CA PRO A 229 -15.37 7.17 -13.19
C PRO A 229 -14.13 7.17 -14.10
N PHE A 230 -13.11 6.41 -13.75
CA PHE A 230 -11.86 6.29 -14.52
C PHE A 230 -11.80 5.05 -15.42
N ALA A 231 -12.94 4.40 -15.67
CA ALA A 231 -13.02 3.18 -16.49
C ALA A 231 -12.43 3.33 -17.89
N ALA A 232 -12.54 4.52 -18.49
CA ALA A 232 -12.01 4.80 -19.83
C ALA A 232 -10.57 5.37 -19.82
N CYS A 233 -9.95 5.52 -18.67
CA CYS A 233 -8.57 6.01 -18.59
C CYS A 233 -7.58 4.90 -18.95
N PRO A 234 -6.43 5.23 -19.57
CA PRO A 234 -5.39 4.23 -19.83
C PRO A 234 -4.82 3.69 -18.53
N PRO A 235 -4.34 2.43 -18.51
CA PRO A 235 -3.62 1.88 -17.37
C PRO A 235 -2.27 2.58 -17.17
N GLY A 236 -1.71 2.45 -15.96
CA GLY A 236 -0.38 2.93 -15.64
C GLY A 236 0.71 2.18 -16.42
N ASN A 237 1.87 2.83 -16.57
CA ASN A 237 2.99 2.31 -17.33
C ASN A 237 3.83 1.35 -16.48
N MET A 238 4.14 0.17 -17.04
CA MET A 238 4.93 -0.87 -16.37
C MET A 238 6.39 -0.45 -16.19
N GLU A 239 7.04 0.06 -17.24
CA GLU A 239 8.46 0.43 -17.20
C GLU A 239 8.70 1.52 -16.16
N GLN A 240 7.80 2.53 -16.12
CA GLN A 240 7.83 3.57 -15.10
C GLN A 240 7.62 2.99 -13.69
N THR A 241 6.74 2.00 -13.54
CA THR A 241 6.54 1.32 -12.26
C THR A 241 7.80 0.55 -11.83
N LEU A 242 8.46 -0.16 -12.74
CA LEU A 242 9.71 -0.88 -12.47
C LEU A 242 10.87 0.07 -12.13
N LEU A 243 10.97 1.20 -12.83
CA LEU A 243 11.94 2.25 -12.53
C LEU A 243 11.74 2.78 -11.10
N LEU A 244 10.51 3.11 -10.72
CA LEU A 244 10.19 3.61 -9.38
C LEU A 244 10.42 2.55 -8.29
N LEU A 245 10.10 1.28 -8.55
CA LEU A 245 10.43 0.17 -7.63
C LEU A 245 11.93 0.09 -7.37
N SER A 246 12.74 0.25 -8.42
CA SER A 246 14.20 0.20 -8.33
C SER A 246 14.75 1.43 -7.61
N ILE A 247 14.25 2.63 -7.90
CA ILE A 247 14.59 3.85 -7.18
C ILE A 247 14.31 3.67 -5.67
N PHE A 248 13.10 3.22 -5.31
CA PHE A 248 12.75 3.01 -3.90
C PHE A 248 13.60 1.91 -3.23
N ARG A 249 13.98 0.86 -3.95
CA ARG A 249 14.91 -0.14 -3.40
C ARG A 249 16.28 0.44 -3.11
N LEU A 250 16.80 1.30 -4.00
CA LEU A 250 18.09 1.95 -3.82
C LEU A 250 18.07 2.97 -2.66
N MET A 251 16.96 3.73 -2.54
CA MET A 251 16.76 4.70 -1.46
C MET A 251 16.51 4.04 -0.10
N HIS A 252 15.79 2.93 -0.09
CA HIS A 252 15.34 2.22 1.11
C HIS A 252 15.73 0.74 1.06
N PRO A 253 17.02 0.40 1.25
CA PRO A 253 17.55 -0.95 1.04
C PRO A 253 16.85 -2.05 1.84
N ARG A 254 16.31 -1.71 3.01
CA ARG A 254 15.66 -2.66 3.93
C ARG A 254 14.13 -2.60 3.92
N ALA A 255 13.53 -1.68 3.17
CA ALA A 255 12.08 -1.61 3.09
C ALA A 255 11.48 -2.88 2.43
N LEU A 256 10.34 -3.31 2.94
CA LEU A 256 9.57 -4.37 2.31
C LEU A 256 8.80 -3.78 1.13
N ILE A 257 9.12 -4.20 -0.08
CA ILE A 257 8.48 -3.75 -1.31
C ILE A 257 7.75 -4.96 -1.91
N PRO A 258 6.44 -5.09 -1.68
CA PRO A 258 5.68 -6.22 -2.20
C PRO A 258 5.46 -6.10 -3.71
N SER A 259 5.48 -7.23 -4.41
CA SER A 259 4.81 -7.32 -5.71
C SER A 259 3.32 -7.11 -5.52
N THR A 260 2.72 -6.24 -6.31
CA THR A 260 1.28 -5.96 -6.26
C THR A 260 0.54 -6.77 -7.33
N THR A 261 -0.73 -7.11 -7.06
CA THR A 261 -1.60 -7.77 -8.04
C THR A 261 -1.69 -6.96 -9.34
N ALA A 262 -1.74 -5.62 -9.24
CA ALA A 262 -1.79 -4.74 -10.40
C ALA A 262 -0.57 -4.91 -11.33
N LEU A 263 0.63 -5.08 -10.76
CA LEU A 263 1.83 -5.30 -11.57
C LEU A 263 1.77 -6.68 -12.25
N ALA A 264 1.35 -7.72 -11.53
CA ALA A 264 1.21 -9.06 -12.09
C ALA A 264 0.12 -9.15 -13.18
N THR A 265 -0.90 -8.26 -13.15
CA THR A 265 -1.95 -8.21 -14.17
C THR A 265 -1.42 -7.65 -15.51
N LEU A 266 -0.49 -6.70 -15.47
CA LEU A 266 0.11 -6.11 -16.68
C LEU A 266 1.28 -6.95 -17.22
N ALA A 267 1.92 -7.76 -16.38
CA ALA A 267 3.02 -8.66 -16.74
C ALA A 267 2.79 -10.01 -16.09
N PRO A 268 1.93 -10.85 -16.65
CA PRO A 268 1.66 -12.21 -16.18
C PRO A 268 2.87 -13.15 -16.33
#